data_78b654d69213cc22691ecd2fd9c521b7
#
_entry.id   78b654d69213cc22691ecd2fd9c521b7
#
_cell.length_a   1.000
_cell.length_b   1.000
_cell.length_c   1.000
_cell.angle_alpha   90.00
_cell.angle_beta   90.00
_cell.angle_gamma   90.00
#
_symmetry.space_group_name_H-M   'P 1'
#
loop_
_entity.id
_entity.type
_entity.pdbx_description
1 polymer ?
#
loop_
_entity_poly.entity_id
_entity_poly.type
_entity_poly.pdbx_seq_one_letter_code
_entity_poly.pdbx_strand_id
1 'polypeptide(L)'
;HRLNRRQRQMCIRDSLNDYQDLQYRSVFVDGIINGAKRVFLDYRVKNNIPGYEVYEPLTFKVLNSEKLSNLLVNRGWIPASLDRDILPELKSIPDKGRFFGTLYRKIEGGISLDDVIDIPDRWPVRLGSIDVDRAKVIYQSSDFFSYQLRLDEGSLAAFESNWVTVSVDVSKHIGYAFQWFAMSFVLLIMTVFGNSLSLIHI
;
A
#
# COMPACT_ATOMS: atom_id res chain seq x y z
N HIS A 1 -13.70 23.16 11.86
CA HIS A 1 -12.46 23.13 12.63
C HIS A 1 -11.42 22.32 11.86
N ARG A 2 -10.67 22.96 10.97
CA ARG A 2 -9.45 22.39 10.37
C ARG A 2 -8.37 22.43 11.44
N LEU A 3 -8.12 21.31 12.10
CA LEU A 3 -6.92 21.11 12.89
C LEU A 3 -5.74 21.03 11.91
N ASN A 4 -5.05 22.15 11.80
CA ASN A 4 -3.80 22.30 11.05
C ASN A 4 -2.69 21.58 11.85
N ARG A 5 -2.70 20.24 11.85
CA ARG A 5 -1.53 19.47 12.29
C ARG A 5 -0.47 19.65 11.23
N ARG A 6 0.41 20.59 11.43
CA ARG A 6 1.75 20.55 10.82
C ARG A 6 2.43 19.28 11.32
N GLN A 7 2.14 18.14 10.70
CA GLN A 7 2.99 16.97 10.87
C GLN A 7 4.38 17.39 10.44
N ARG A 8 5.35 17.29 11.36
CA ARG A 8 6.75 17.54 11.03
C ARG A 8 7.16 16.45 10.05
N GLN A 9 7.21 16.80 8.78
CA GLN A 9 7.72 15.92 7.74
C GLN A 9 9.22 15.72 8.00
N MET A 10 9.63 14.49 8.11
CA MET A 10 10.99 14.10 8.39
C MET A 10 11.71 13.78 7.07
N CYS A 11 12.95 14.21 6.94
CA CYS A 11 13.78 13.78 5.82
C CYS A 11 14.19 12.32 6.04
N ILE A 12 13.94 11.41 5.09
CA ILE A 12 14.42 10.02 5.16
C ILE A 12 15.92 9.99 5.42
N ARG A 13 16.63 10.94 4.86
CA ARG A 13 18.07 11.06 4.99
C ARG A 13 18.56 11.14 6.44
N ASP A 14 17.73 11.71 7.35
CA ASP A 14 18.08 11.92 8.76
C ASP A 14 17.66 10.73 9.65
N SER A 15 16.79 9.85 9.16
CA SER A 15 16.12 8.80 9.93
C SER A 15 16.82 7.44 9.89
N LEU A 16 17.85 7.27 9.06
CA LEU A 16 18.52 5.98 8.88
C LEU A 16 19.29 5.49 10.13
N ASN A 17 19.51 6.37 11.09
CA ASN A 17 20.28 6.07 12.31
C ASN A 17 19.42 5.75 13.53
N ASP A 18 18.10 5.85 13.44
CA ASP A 18 17.19 5.62 14.57
C ASP A 18 16.46 4.28 14.40
N TYR A 19 16.65 3.35 15.32
CA TYR A 19 16.03 2.00 15.34
C TYR A 19 14.51 2.02 15.55
N GLN A 20 13.84 3.15 15.31
CA GLN A 20 12.40 3.27 15.43
C GLN A 20 11.67 2.68 14.23
N ASP A 21 10.51 2.08 14.46
CA ASP A 21 9.61 1.68 13.39
C ASP A 21 9.13 2.92 12.63
N LEU A 22 9.47 2.99 11.34
CA LEU A 22 9.13 4.11 10.46
C LEU A 22 7.79 3.91 9.74
N GLN A 23 7.04 2.85 10.08
CA GLN A 23 5.75 2.56 9.48
C GLN A 23 4.78 3.74 9.61
N TYR A 24 4.14 4.10 8.50
CA TYR A 24 3.19 5.21 8.40
C TYR A 24 3.72 6.61 8.74
N ARG A 25 5.02 6.82 8.76
CA ARG A 25 5.60 8.16 8.92
C ARG A 25 5.56 8.95 7.63
N SER A 26 5.11 10.20 7.72
CA SER A 26 5.18 11.15 6.61
C SER A 26 6.59 11.70 6.47
N VAL A 27 7.15 11.57 5.28
CA VAL A 27 8.54 11.94 4.96
C VAL A 27 8.62 12.68 3.64
N PHE A 28 9.78 13.31 3.41
CA PHE A 28 10.15 13.75 2.07
C PHE A 28 11.52 13.18 1.68
N VAL A 29 11.71 12.97 0.40
CA VAL A 29 12.93 12.44 -0.18
C VAL A 29 13.33 13.28 -1.38
N ASP A 30 14.57 13.75 -1.38
CA ASP A 30 15.18 14.36 -2.56
C ASP A 30 15.91 13.26 -3.35
N GLY A 31 15.51 13.04 -4.58
CA GLY A 31 16.07 11.95 -5.36
C GLY A 31 15.72 11.99 -6.84
N ILE A 32 16.07 10.93 -7.53
CA ILE A 32 15.86 10.73 -8.96
C ILE A 32 15.00 9.49 -9.16
N ILE A 33 13.82 9.65 -9.76
CA ILE A 33 12.96 8.52 -10.13
C ILE A 33 13.39 8.00 -11.51
N ASN A 34 13.57 6.68 -11.62
CA ASN A 34 13.85 6.03 -12.88
C ASN A 34 12.55 5.51 -13.53
N GLY A 35 11.90 6.34 -14.32
CA GLY A 35 10.67 5.99 -15.04
C GLY A 35 10.85 4.96 -16.16
N ALA A 36 12.07 4.65 -16.57
CA ALA A 36 12.32 3.59 -17.56
C ALA A 36 12.10 2.19 -16.97
N LYS A 37 12.31 2.02 -15.66
CA LYS A 37 12.15 0.75 -14.94
C LYS A 37 10.84 0.74 -14.14
N ARG A 38 9.71 0.78 -14.83
CA ARG A 38 8.38 0.88 -14.26
C ARG A 38 7.72 -0.47 -14.07
N VAL A 39 7.06 -0.64 -12.92
CA VAL A 39 6.21 -1.79 -12.61
C VAL A 39 4.77 -1.34 -12.50
N PHE A 40 3.87 -2.02 -13.20
CA PHE A 40 2.42 -1.91 -13.05
C PHE A 40 1.93 -3.07 -12.19
N LEU A 41 1.45 -2.76 -11.00
CA LEU A 41 0.88 -3.75 -10.09
C LEU A 41 -0.58 -3.98 -10.46
N ASP A 42 -0.89 -5.17 -10.94
CA ASP A 42 -2.22 -5.57 -11.43
C ASP A 42 -3.19 -5.89 -10.26
N TYR A 43 -4.41 -6.22 -10.63
CA TYR A 43 -5.50 -6.58 -9.70
C TYR A 43 -5.87 -5.46 -8.73
N ARG A 44 -5.73 -4.19 -9.14
CA ARG A 44 -6.13 -3.03 -8.39
C ARG A 44 -7.42 -2.44 -8.92
N VAL A 45 -8.49 -2.55 -8.14
CA VAL A 45 -9.82 -2.02 -8.50
C VAL A 45 -10.12 -0.83 -7.61
N LYS A 46 -10.51 0.30 -8.21
CA LYS A 46 -10.94 1.50 -7.51
C LYS A 46 -12.27 1.97 -8.11
N ASN A 47 -13.28 2.21 -7.26
CA ASN A 47 -14.62 2.60 -7.72
C ASN A 47 -15.20 1.69 -8.83
N ASN A 48 -15.00 0.38 -8.71
CA ASN A 48 -15.36 -0.64 -9.71
C ASN A 48 -14.65 -0.52 -11.06
N ILE A 49 -13.63 0.31 -11.16
CA ILE A 49 -12.80 0.45 -12.35
C ILE A 49 -11.51 -0.34 -12.13
N PRO A 50 -11.16 -1.29 -13.01
CA PRO A 50 -9.88 -1.99 -12.94
C PRO A 50 -8.73 -1.04 -13.29
N GLY A 51 -7.58 -1.22 -12.66
CA GLY A 51 -6.43 -0.37 -12.86
C GLY A 51 -5.15 -0.97 -12.32
N TYR A 52 -4.14 -0.13 -12.25
CA TYR A 52 -2.81 -0.49 -11.79
C TYR A 52 -2.32 0.49 -10.72
N GLU A 53 -1.61 -0.01 -9.73
CA GLU A 53 -0.70 0.84 -8.96
C GLU A 53 0.66 0.89 -9.65
N VAL A 54 1.27 2.08 -9.71
CA VAL A 54 2.52 2.30 -10.42
C VAL A 54 3.68 2.38 -9.46
N TYR A 55 4.67 1.50 -9.65
CA TYR A 55 5.89 1.46 -8.86
C TYR A 55 7.11 1.80 -9.71
N GLU A 56 8.00 2.61 -9.17
CA GLU A 56 9.26 3.00 -9.79
C GLU A 56 10.36 3.08 -8.72
N PRO A 57 11.62 2.78 -9.07
CA PRO A 57 12.73 2.97 -8.15
C PRO A 57 13.16 4.44 -8.12
N LEU A 58 13.34 4.98 -6.93
CA LEU A 58 13.91 6.29 -6.65
C LEU A 58 15.28 6.12 -6.05
N THR A 59 16.29 6.71 -6.68
CA THR A 59 17.66 6.74 -6.15
C THR A 59 17.88 8.03 -5.38
N PHE A 60 18.38 7.92 -4.16
CA PHE A 60 18.69 9.04 -3.27
C PHE A 60 20.06 8.87 -2.61
N LYS A 61 20.64 9.99 -2.18
CA LYS A 61 21.92 10.00 -1.47
C LYS A 61 21.68 9.89 0.03
N VAL A 62 22.36 8.94 0.67
CA VAL A 62 22.31 8.77 2.13
C VAL A 62 23.06 9.92 2.81
N LEU A 63 22.53 10.40 3.95
CA LEU A 63 23.16 11.49 4.71
C LEU A 63 24.55 11.07 5.20
N ASN A 64 25.50 12.00 5.15
CA ASN A 64 26.89 11.82 5.60
C ASN A 64 27.62 10.65 4.92
N SER A 65 27.16 10.23 3.74
CA SER A 65 27.76 9.18 2.94
C SER A 65 27.71 9.53 1.47
N GLU A 66 28.70 9.10 0.71
CA GLU A 66 28.64 9.13 -0.75
C GLU A 66 27.78 7.97 -1.31
N LYS A 67 27.26 7.12 -0.43
CA LYS A 67 26.46 5.97 -0.83
C LYS A 67 25.10 6.40 -1.38
N LEU A 68 24.75 5.84 -2.52
CA LEU A 68 23.40 5.91 -3.09
C LEU A 68 22.60 4.71 -2.61
N SER A 69 21.35 4.93 -2.30
CA SER A 69 20.39 3.88 -1.98
C SER A 69 19.14 4.04 -2.81
N ASN A 70 18.42 2.95 -3.01
CA ASN A 70 17.17 2.93 -3.75
C ASN A 70 15.98 2.84 -2.80
N LEU A 71 14.89 3.50 -3.18
CA LEU A 71 13.62 3.47 -2.49
C LEU A 71 12.54 3.04 -3.49
N LEU A 72 11.77 2.03 -3.14
CA LEU A 72 10.62 1.64 -3.95
C LEU A 72 9.50 2.66 -3.75
N VAL A 73 9.10 3.35 -4.81
CA VAL A 73 8.07 4.39 -4.77
C VAL A 73 6.79 3.90 -5.40
N ASN A 74 5.70 3.94 -4.65
CA ASN A 74 4.35 3.78 -5.16
C ASN A 74 3.77 5.16 -5.48
N ARG A 75 3.54 5.43 -6.77
CA ARG A 75 3.07 6.71 -7.27
C ARG A 75 1.55 6.86 -7.18
N GLY A 76 0.82 5.80 -6.85
CA GLY A 76 -0.63 5.79 -6.83
C GLY A 76 -1.26 4.93 -7.93
N TRP A 77 -2.57 5.06 -8.06
CA TRP A 77 -3.40 4.27 -8.95
C TRP A 77 -3.72 5.01 -10.26
N ILE A 78 -3.79 4.24 -11.34
CA ILE A 78 -4.27 4.69 -12.64
C ILE A 78 -5.26 3.67 -13.22
N PRO A 79 -6.25 4.08 -14.01
CA PRO A 79 -7.15 3.15 -14.69
C PRO A 79 -6.40 2.32 -15.72
N ALA A 80 -6.84 1.08 -15.91
CA ALA A 80 -6.36 0.23 -16.99
C ALA A 80 -6.85 0.75 -18.35
N SER A 81 -6.09 0.46 -19.40
CA SER A 81 -6.56 0.64 -20.77
C SER A 81 -7.76 -0.27 -21.06
N LEU A 82 -8.59 0.07 -22.04
CA LEU A 82 -9.65 -0.79 -22.54
C LEU A 82 -9.09 -2.12 -23.07
N ASP A 83 -7.94 -2.05 -23.70
CA ASP A 83 -7.16 -3.21 -24.08
C ASP A 83 -6.14 -3.53 -22.97
N ARG A 84 -6.29 -4.68 -22.35
CA ARG A 84 -5.41 -5.10 -21.23
C ARG A 84 -4.00 -5.49 -21.66
N ASP A 85 -3.80 -5.76 -22.94
CA ASP A 85 -2.48 -6.09 -23.46
C ASP A 85 -1.62 -4.84 -23.65
N ILE A 86 -2.26 -3.66 -23.67
CA ILE A 86 -1.59 -2.36 -23.82
C ILE A 86 -1.48 -1.69 -22.44
N LEU A 87 -0.25 -1.55 -21.95
CA LEU A 87 -0.01 -0.79 -20.73
C LEU A 87 -0.19 0.71 -20.98
N PRO A 88 -0.77 1.45 -20.01
CA PRO A 88 -0.98 2.89 -20.15
C PRO A 88 0.34 3.65 -20.32
N GLU A 89 0.38 4.55 -21.29
CA GLU A 89 1.48 5.50 -21.40
C GLU A 89 1.37 6.57 -20.31
N LEU A 90 2.45 6.77 -19.58
CA LEU A 90 2.49 7.76 -18.52
C LEU A 90 3.32 8.97 -18.94
N LYS A 91 2.84 10.15 -18.57
CA LYS A 91 3.59 11.39 -18.78
C LYS A 91 4.97 11.28 -18.13
N SER A 92 5.98 11.75 -18.85
CA SER A 92 7.32 11.93 -18.30
C SER A 92 7.26 12.91 -17.13
N ILE A 93 7.99 12.59 -16.09
CA ILE A 93 8.17 13.43 -14.91
C ILE A 93 9.59 13.98 -14.89
N PRO A 94 9.86 15.06 -14.17
CA PRO A 94 11.23 15.51 -13.93
C PRO A 94 12.01 14.36 -13.27
N ASP A 95 13.18 14.08 -13.84
CA ASP A 95 14.04 12.99 -13.33
C ASP A 95 14.45 13.23 -11.87
N LYS A 96 14.62 14.50 -11.47
CA LYS A 96 15.04 14.88 -10.12
C LYS A 96 14.00 15.78 -9.46
N GLY A 97 13.70 15.51 -8.20
CA GLY A 97 12.74 16.31 -7.44
C GLY A 97 12.68 15.97 -5.96
N ARG A 98 11.80 16.68 -5.27
CA ARG A 98 11.41 16.41 -3.89
C ARG A 98 10.06 15.70 -3.89
N PHE A 99 10.01 14.52 -3.30
CA PHE A 99 8.86 13.67 -3.25
C PHE A 99 8.36 13.56 -1.82
N PHE A 100 7.07 13.82 -1.62
CA PHE A 100 6.41 13.73 -0.32
C PHE A 100 5.55 12.48 -0.29
N GLY A 101 5.56 11.79 0.85
CA GLY A 101 4.77 10.58 0.99
C GLY A 101 4.90 9.97 2.37
N THR A 102 4.29 8.80 2.49
CA THR A 102 4.23 8.03 3.71
C THR A 102 5.01 6.73 3.56
N LEU A 103 5.89 6.44 4.51
CA LEU A 103 6.62 5.17 4.54
C LEU A 103 5.69 4.02 4.88
N TYR A 104 5.80 2.96 4.10
CA TYR A 104 5.02 1.74 4.29
C TYR A 104 5.87 0.50 4.07
N ARG A 105 5.73 -0.47 4.94
CA ARG A 105 6.29 -1.82 4.76
C ARG A 105 5.14 -2.81 4.81
N LYS A 106 5.08 -3.70 3.82
CA LYS A 106 4.11 -4.80 3.82
C LYS A 106 4.41 -5.69 5.02
N ILE A 107 3.42 -5.89 5.89
CA ILE A 107 3.54 -6.82 7.01
C ILE A 107 3.51 -8.23 6.42
N GLU A 108 4.48 -9.05 6.78
CA GLU A 108 4.56 -10.45 6.38
C GLU A 108 3.31 -11.19 6.87
N GLY A 109 2.71 -12.02 6.00
CA GLY A 109 1.53 -12.83 6.33
C GLY A 109 0.48 -12.94 5.21
N GLY A 110 0.72 -12.33 4.05
CA GLY A 110 -0.13 -12.54 2.87
C GLY A 110 0.38 -13.71 2.02
N ILE A 111 -0.52 -14.56 1.53
CA ILE A 111 -0.20 -15.55 0.50
C ILE A 111 0.26 -14.79 -0.75
N SER A 112 1.50 -14.98 -1.16
CA SER A 112 1.97 -14.53 -2.46
C SER A 112 1.52 -15.53 -3.50
N LEU A 113 0.70 -15.11 -4.45
CA LEU A 113 0.22 -15.97 -5.54
C LEU A 113 1.27 -16.20 -6.64
N ASP A 114 2.35 -15.44 -6.63
CA ASP A 114 3.43 -15.52 -7.61
C ASP A 114 4.71 -16.02 -6.93
N ASP A 115 4.95 -17.31 -6.94
CA ASP A 115 6.15 -17.93 -6.32
C ASP A 115 7.41 -17.80 -7.17
N VAL A 116 7.30 -17.46 -8.46
CA VAL A 116 8.44 -17.32 -9.37
C VAL A 116 8.76 -15.86 -9.58
N ILE A 117 9.95 -15.44 -9.16
CA ILE A 117 10.47 -14.10 -9.39
C ILE A 117 11.36 -14.16 -10.63
N ASP A 118 10.79 -13.89 -11.78
CA ASP A 118 11.56 -13.75 -13.00
C ASP A 118 12.09 -12.32 -13.15
N ILE A 119 13.35 -12.21 -13.53
CA ILE A 119 13.95 -10.93 -13.90
C ILE A 119 13.35 -10.52 -15.24
N PRO A 120 12.71 -9.36 -15.36
CA PRO A 120 12.05 -8.97 -16.58
C PRO A 120 13.07 -8.66 -17.70
N ASP A 121 12.86 -9.27 -18.85
CA ASP A 121 13.66 -8.99 -20.06
C ASP A 121 13.35 -7.63 -20.67
N ARG A 122 12.15 -7.11 -20.42
CA ARG A 122 11.64 -5.86 -21.01
C ARG A 122 10.93 -5.02 -19.95
N TRP A 123 11.00 -3.71 -20.14
CA TRP A 123 10.29 -2.71 -19.33
C TRP A 123 9.29 -1.94 -20.21
N PRO A 124 8.16 -1.48 -19.68
CA PRO A 124 7.62 -1.68 -18.33
C PRO A 124 7.10 -3.12 -18.13
N VAL A 125 6.96 -3.54 -16.87
CA VAL A 125 6.51 -4.88 -16.49
C VAL A 125 5.20 -4.83 -15.68
N ARG A 126 4.36 -5.87 -15.87
CA ARG A 126 3.13 -6.07 -15.09
C ARG A 126 3.35 -7.22 -14.10
N LEU A 127 3.04 -6.97 -12.82
CA LEU A 127 3.19 -7.94 -11.72
C LEU A 127 1.90 -8.02 -10.89
N GLY A 128 1.64 -9.16 -10.28
CA GLY A 128 0.54 -9.36 -9.33
C GLY A 128 0.87 -8.86 -7.93
N SER A 129 2.14 -8.89 -7.54
CA SER A 129 2.61 -8.40 -6.24
C SER A 129 4.00 -7.79 -6.35
N ILE A 130 4.30 -6.84 -5.47
CA ILE A 130 5.65 -6.29 -5.30
C ILE A 130 5.85 -5.88 -3.83
N ASP A 131 7.02 -6.17 -3.33
CA ASP A 131 7.56 -5.69 -2.05
C ASP A 131 9.02 -5.33 -2.22
N VAL A 132 9.68 -4.89 -1.14
CA VAL A 132 11.07 -4.44 -1.20
C VAL A 132 12.03 -5.59 -1.56
N ASP A 133 11.80 -6.81 -1.07
CA ASP A 133 12.69 -7.93 -1.32
C ASP A 133 12.56 -8.40 -2.77
N ARG A 134 11.35 -8.45 -3.28
CA ARG A 134 11.08 -8.71 -4.71
C ARG A 134 11.68 -7.61 -5.60
N ALA A 135 11.61 -6.34 -5.17
CA ALA A 135 12.23 -5.24 -5.88
C ALA A 135 13.75 -5.40 -5.99
N LYS A 136 14.45 -5.85 -4.93
CA LYS A 136 15.90 -6.12 -4.99
C LYS A 136 16.26 -7.09 -6.12
N VAL A 137 15.46 -8.14 -6.31
CA VAL A 137 15.66 -9.14 -7.37
C VAL A 137 15.37 -8.55 -8.74
N ILE A 138 14.19 -7.95 -8.92
CA ILE A 138 13.71 -7.42 -10.22
C ILE A 138 14.63 -6.31 -10.74
N TYR A 139 15.06 -5.41 -9.87
CA TYR A 139 15.96 -4.30 -10.23
C TYR A 139 17.43 -4.66 -10.17
N GLN A 140 17.77 -5.91 -9.76
CA GLN A 140 19.13 -6.42 -9.62
C GLN A 140 20.00 -5.50 -8.75
N SER A 141 19.46 -5.07 -7.61
CA SER A 141 20.14 -4.17 -6.68
C SER A 141 19.84 -4.56 -5.23
N SER A 142 20.88 -4.78 -4.43
CA SER A 142 20.74 -5.09 -3.00
C SER A 142 20.46 -3.85 -2.14
N ASP A 143 20.76 -2.66 -2.66
CA ASP A 143 20.72 -1.40 -1.91
C ASP A 143 19.33 -0.74 -1.95
N PHE A 144 18.31 -1.48 -1.52
CA PHE A 144 16.97 -0.94 -1.33
C PHE A 144 16.70 -0.67 0.16
N PHE A 145 16.11 0.48 0.43
CA PHE A 145 15.59 0.83 1.76
C PHE A 145 14.45 -0.12 2.15
N SER A 146 14.36 -0.51 3.42
CA SER A 146 13.42 -1.54 3.91
C SER A 146 11.94 -1.16 3.85
N TYR A 147 11.63 0.08 3.55
CA TYR A 147 10.28 0.59 3.36
C TYR A 147 10.08 1.06 1.91
N GLN A 148 8.85 1.05 1.46
CA GLN A 148 8.43 1.74 0.23
C GLN A 148 7.85 3.10 0.57
N LEU A 149 7.92 4.04 -0.35
CA LEU A 149 7.30 5.36 -0.25
C LEU A 149 5.98 5.37 -1.01
N ARG A 150 4.89 5.61 -0.34
CA ARG A 150 3.59 5.89 -0.94
C ARG A 150 3.46 7.40 -1.09
N LEU A 151 3.41 7.90 -2.32
CA LEU A 151 3.33 9.34 -2.57
C LEU A 151 2.00 9.90 -2.08
N ASP A 152 2.05 11.03 -1.40
CA ASP A 152 0.86 11.77 -0.98
C ASP A 152 0.23 12.47 -2.18
N GLU A 153 -1.09 12.71 -2.11
CA GLU A 153 -1.81 13.49 -3.10
C GLU A 153 -1.21 14.90 -3.23
N GLY A 154 -0.92 15.29 -4.46
CA GLY A 154 -0.24 16.56 -4.73
C GLY A 154 1.29 16.53 -4.65
N SER A 155 1.91 15.39 -4.28
CA SER A 155 3.36 15.20 -4.44
C SER A 155 3.75 15.19 -5.92
N LEU A 156 4.98 15.63 -6.19
CA LEU A 156 5.55 15.50 -7.53
C LEU A 156 5.45 14.05 -8.01
N ALA A 157 4.97 13.86 -9.22
CA ALA A 157 4.79 12.54 -9.85
C ALA A 157 3.70 11.64 -9.24
N ALA A 158 2.93 12.09 -8.26
CA ALA A 158 1.81 11.31 -7.72
C ALA A 158 0.69 11.18 -8.75
N PHE A 159 0.12 9.98 -8.81
CA PHE A 159 -1.16 9.69 -9.44
C PHE A 159 -2.28 9.78 -8.41
N GLU A 160 -3.43 9.24 -8.72
CA GLU A 160 -4.53 9.21 -7.77
C GLU A 160 -4.14 8.34 -6.56
N SER A 161 -3.87 9.00 -5.43
CA SER A 161 -3.41 8.37 -4.20
C SER A 161 -4.46 8.59 -3.11
N ASN A 162 -5.26 7.58 -2.85
CA ASN A 162 -6.11 7.54 -1.65
C ASN A 162 -5.69 6.32 -0.84
N TRP A 163 -4.66 6.50 -0.01
CA TRP A 163 -4.14 5.42 0.83
C TRP A 163 -5.10 5.17 1.99
N VAL A 164 -5.99 4.19 1.82
CA VAL A 164 -6.86 3.74 2.91
C VAL A 164 -6.00 3.00 3.91
N THR A 165 -5.73 3.63 5.05
CA THR A 165 -4.91 3.06 6.13
C THR A 165 -5.63 1.91 6.85
N VAL A 166 -6.97 1.90 6.79
CA VAL A 166 -7.83 0.88 7.40
C VAL A 166 -8.90 0.51 6.39
N SER A 167 -8.81 -0.70 5.83
CA SER A 167 -9.81 -1.23 4.89
C SER A 167 -11.07 -1.77 5.56
N VAL A 168 -11.25 -1.50 6.86
CA VAL A 168 -12.35 -2.03 7.65
C VAL A 168 -13.56 -1.11 7.50
N ASP A 169 -14.56 -1.59 6.80
CA ASP A 169 -15.86 -0.93 6.71
C ASP A 169 -16.60 -1.11 8.05
N VAL A 170 -16.69 -0.01 8.80
CA VAL A 170 -17.36 0.03 10.10
C VAL A 170 -18.81 -0.46 10.00
N SER A 171 -19.48 -0.25 8.87
CA SER A 171 -20.87 -0.68 8.64
C SER A 171 -21.01 -2.19 8.66
N LYS A 172 -20.02 -2.93 8.16
CA LYS A 172 -20.00 -4.39 8.20
C LYS A 172 -19.87 -4.92 9.63
N HIS A 173 -19.04 -4.30 10.46
CA HIS A 173 -18.91 -4.70 11.86
C HIS A 173 -20.17 -4.46 12.65
N ILE A 174 -20.87 -3.35 12.41
CA ILE A 174 -22.16 -3.07 13.03
C ILE A 174 -23.20 -4.12 12.57
N GLY A 175 -23.21 -4.47 11.29
CA GLY A 175 -24.08 -5.53 10.76
C GLY A 175 -23.84 -6.89 11.43
N TYR A 176 -22.60 -7.30 11.58
CA TYR A 176 -22.24 -8.54 12.29
C TYR A 176 -22.62 -8.47 13.79
N ALA A 177 -22.37 -7.36 14.46
CA ALA A 177 -22.75 -7.19 15.86
C ALA A 177 -24.26 -7.37 16.02
N PHE A 178 -25.07 -6.70 15.20
CA PHE A 178 -26.52 -6.84 15.22
C PHE A 178 -26.96 -8.31 15.02
N GLN A 179 -26.36 -9.01 14.06
CA GLN A 179 -26.66 -10.44 13.81
C GLN A 179 -26.37 -11.31 15.04
N TRP A 180 -25.24 -11.10 15.70
CA TRP A 180 -24.88 -11.87 16.90
C TRP A 180 -25.83 -11.59 18.08
N PHE A 181 -26.19 -10.34 18.30
CA PHE A 181 -27.17 -9.99 19.34
C PHE A 181 -28.56 -10.55 19.04
N ALA A 182 -29.01 -10.51 17.79
CA ALA A 182 -30.30 -11.09 17.40
C ALA A 182 -30.31 -12.62 17.62
N MET A 183 -29.26 -13.34 17.23
CA MET A 183 -29.16 -14.78 17.48
C MET A 183 -29.13 -15.10 18.97
N SER A 184 -28.38 -14.36 19.78
CA SER A 184 -28.34 -14.51 21.22
C SER A 184 -29.72 -14.32 21.86
N PHE A 185 -30.47 -13.32 21.41
CA PHE A 185 -31.82 -13.05 21.88
C PHE A 185 -32.80 -14.18 21.55
N VAL A 186 -32.74 -14.70 20.33
CA VAL A 186 -33.55 -15.87 19.91
C VAL A 186 -33.26 -17.09 20.77
N LEU A 187 -31.98 -17.39 21.00
CA LEU A 187 -31.58 -18.50 21.84
C LEU A 187 -32.07 -18.34 23.29
N LEU A 188 -32.02 -17.14 23.85
CA LEU A 188 -32.54 -16.83 25.18
C LEU A 188 -34.04 -17.10 25.25
N ILE A 189 -34.81 -16.63 24.29
CA ILE A 189 -36.25 -16.90 24.21
C ILE A 189 -36.51 -18.41 24.14
N MET A 190 -35.84 -19.13 23.25
CA MET A 190 -36.02 -20.57 23.11
C MET A 190 -35.67 -21.36 24.39
N THR A 191 -34.62 -20.91 25.10
CA THR A 191 -34.26 -21.49 26.39
C THR A 191 -35.32 -21.30 27.46
N VAL A 192 -35.86 -20.05 27.56
CA VAL A 192 -36.92 -19.75 28.52
C VAL A 192 -38.19 -20.54 28.22
N PHE A 193 -38.65 -20.55 26.95
CA PHE A 193 -39.83 -21.32 26.54
C PHE A 193 -39.65 -22.81 26.72
N GLY A 194 -38.50 -23.39 26.33
CA GLY A 194 -38.20 -24.78 26.48
C GLY A 194 -38.21 -25.26 27.95
N ASN A 195 -37.63 -24.47 28.84
CA ASN A 195 -37.67 -24.79 30.27
C ASN A 195 -39.05 -24.60 30.90
N SER A 196 -39.82 -23.58 30.45
CA SER A 196 -41.19 -23.35 30.94
C SER A 196 -42.14 -24.51 30.55
N LEU A 197 -42.03 -25.05 29.35
CA LEU A 197 -42.80 -26.20 28.88
C LEU A 197 -42.47 -27.48 29.64
N SER A 198 -41.20 -27.65 30.01
CA SER A 198 -40.75 -28.82 30.82
C SER A 198 -41.33 -28.81 32.25
N LEU A 199 -41.60 -27.63 32.82
CA LEU A 199 -42.22 -27.49 34.15
C LEU A 199 -43.72 -27.73 34.16
N ILE A 200 -44.39 -27.69 33.02
CA ILE A 200 -45.86 -27.93 32.90
C ILE A 200 -46.17 -29.43 32.75
N HIS A 201 -45.19 -30.25 32.39
CA HIS A 201 -45.32 -31.71 32.19
C HIS A 201 -44.87 -32.56 33.39
N ILE A 202 -44.63 -31.96 34.55
CA ILE A 202 -44.46 -32.62 35.84
C ILE A 202 -45.69 -32.36 36.69
#